data_91dfe5b1685817f10d22d32954febedf
#
_entry.id   91dfe5b1685817f10d22d32954febedf
#
_cell.length_a   1.000
_cell.length_b   1.000
_cell.length_c   1.000
_cell.angle_alpha   90.00
_cell.angle_beta   90.00
_cell.angle_gamma   90.00
#
_symmetry.space_group_name_H-M   'P 1'
#
loop_
_entity.id
_entity.type
_entity.pdbx_description
1 polymer ?
#
loop_
_entity_poly.entity_id
_entity_poly.type
_entity_poly.pdbx_seq_one_letter_code
_entity_poly.pdbx_strand_id
1 'polypeptide(L)'
;MAAIQPAVTSRELNRQLAAHGLAFPVGHCPTVPLSGFLLNGGLGWNFNSWGLACFSVEAANVVTADGSLVVANQEQHADLLWALRGAGPGFFAVVTQYRLKLYPVPRAITTSTYYYPLQRIEEVGAWAAGIARQLPREVELTIICAPAPPVLAERSRSSNGFVGILSATAFVDTRSEAAAPLSLLESCPVAPAWLTKEVNQSTPLDALLELIGMLCPERHRYLADTLWSDSPPAQQLATVREYFLHAPSPKSLALCVFPTGAEGRAAVLPDAAFSMTAGTLLFCYAIWERPEDDSANAAWHRETIAALAPFAVGHYVGETDIVAEPAHAARSFAPANWQRLQALRRTYDPDGLFHGHFSAR
;
A
#
# COMPACT_ATOMS: atom_id res chain seq x y z
N MET A 1 -5.49 9.25 21.68
CA MET A 1 -4.38 9.97 21.04
C MET A 1 -3.06 9.38 21.48
N ALA A 2 -2.07 9.25 20.60
CA ALA A 2 -0.71 8.85 20.96
C ALA A 2 0.30 9.88 20.44
N ALA A 3 1.39 10.09 21.20
CA ALA A 3 2.55 10.83 20.74
C ALA A 3 3.67 9.83 20.45
N ILE A 4 4.24 9.88 19.26
CA ILE A 4 5.29 8.96 18.82
C ILE A 4 6.51 9.69 18.25
N GLN A 5 7.67 9.07 18.35
CA GLN A 5 8.88 9.51 17.64
C GLN A 5 8.91 8.95 16.21
N PRO A 6 9.64 9.59 15.28
CA PRO A 6 9.69 9.20 13.86
C PRO A 6 10.13 7.77 13.58
N ALA A 7 11.05 7.24 14.38
CA ALA A 7 11.64 5.92 14.18
C ALA A 7 10.82 4.74 14.72
N VAL A 8 9.69 4.99 15.37
CA VAL A 8 8.79 3.93 15.86
C VAL A 8 8.28 3.13 14.66
N THR A 9 8.39 1.81 14.73
CA THR A 9 7.97 0.89 13.67
C THR A 9 6.50 0.50 13.79
N SER A 10 5.92 -0.01 12.70
CA SER A 10 4.55 -0.56 12.69
C SER A 10 4.32 -1.59 13.79
N ARG A 11 5.28 -2.53 13.98
CA ARG A 11 5.23 -3.56 15.02
C ARG A 11 5.24 -2.98 16.43
N GLU A 12 6.14 -2.05 16.69
CA GLU A 12 6.29 -1.43 18.01
C GLU A 12 5.03 -0.67 18.40
N LEU A 13 4.50 0.17 17.50
CA LEU A 13 3.27 0.90 17.77
C LEU A 13 2.09 -0.03 18.00
N ASN A 14 1.91 -1.04 17.12
CA ASN A 14 0.82 -2.00 17.26
C ASN A 14 0.83 -2.71 18.62
N ARG A 15 2.01 -3.19 19.06
CA ARG A 15 2.14 -3.87 20.35
C ARG A 15 1.80 -2.97 21.54
N GLN A 16 2.26 -1.72 21.51
CA GLN A 16 1.97 -0.76 22.57
C GLN A 16 0.48 -0.42 22.63
N LEU A 17 -0.16 -0.18 21.48
CA LEU A 17 -1.58 0.18 21.40
C LEU A 17 -2.51 -0.99 21.78
N ALA A 18 -2.18 -2.21 21.34
CA ALA A 18 -2.97 -3.41 21.63
C ALA A 18 -3.16 -3.64 23.14
N ALA A 19 -2.15 -3.34 23.96
CA ALA A 19 -2.23 -3.43 25.41
C ALA A 19 -3.31 -2.50 26.04
N HIS A 20 -3.73 -1.49 25.27
CA HIS A 20 -4.76 -0.51 25.69
C HIS A 20 -6.09 -0.68 24.92
N GLY A 21 -6.24 -1.75 24.14
CA GLY A 21 -7.43 -1.97 23.30
C GLY A 21 -7.55 -0.95 22.16
N LEU A 22 -6.43 -0.37 21.72
CA LEU A 22 -6.36 0.65 20.69
C LEU A 22 -5.57 0.15 19.48
N ALA A 23 -5.84 0.75 18.34
CA ALA A 23 -5.18 0.48 17.07
C ALA A 23 -4.87 1.78 16.31
N PHE A 24 -3.99 1.65 15.33
CA PHE A 24 -3.65 2.67 14.35
C PHE A 24 -3.52 2.00 12.96
N PRO A 25 -3.81 2.67 11.84
CA PRO A 25 -3.61 2.12 10.50
C PRO A 25 -2.10 1.99 10.18
N VAL A 26 -1.42 1.06 10.88
CA VAL A 26 0.00 0.76 10.65
C VAL A 26 0.22 0.15 9.26
N GLY A 27 1.42 0.33 8.72
CA GLY A 27 1.80 -0.28 7.45
C GLY A 27 1.81 -1.81 7.51
N HIS A 28 1.71 -2.44 6.36
CA HIS A 28 1.70 -3.91 6.23
C HIS A 28 3.03 -4.53 6.66
N CYS A 29 4.17 -3.86 6.39
CA CYS A 29 5.49 -4.35 6.79
C CYS A 29 5.78 -3.99 8.26
N PRO A 30 6.18 -4.97 9.10
CA PRO A 30 6.35 -4.78 10.54
C PRO A 30 7.50 -3.83 10.93
N THR A 31 8.55 -3.77 10.12
CA THR A 31 9.82 -3.08 10.42
C THR A 31 9.92 -1.67 9.84
N VAL A 32 8.93 -1.25 9.06
CA VAL A 32 8.94 0.10 8.44
C VAL A 32 8.71 1.16 9.51
N PRO A 33 9.62 2.18 9.62
CA PRO A 33 9.43 3.32 10.50
C PRO A 33 8.24 4.18 10.07
N LEU A 34 7.46 4.63 11.05
CA LEU A 34 6.20 5.33 10.77
C LEU A 34 6.39 6.70 10.12
N SER A 35 7.53 7.39 10.33
CA SER A 35 7.71 8.71 9.73
C SER A 35 7.67 8.69 8.20
N GLY A 36 8.46 7.83 7.58
CA GLY A 36 8.42 7.66 6.12
C GLY A 36 7.05 7.20 5.63
N PHE A 37 6.44 6.25 6.34
CA PHE A 37 5.11 5.76 6.02
C PHE A 37 4.04 6.86 6.06
N LEU A 38 3.99 7.67 7.11
CA LEU A 38 3.04 8.78 7.27
C LEU A 38 3.25 9.89 6.24
N LEU A 39 4.51 10.27 5.99
CA LEU A 39 4.85 11.29 4.99
C LEU A 39 4.44 10.88 3.58
N ASN A 40 4.44 9.59 3.28
CA ASN A 40 4.04 9.06 1.98
C ASN A 40 2.52 8.79 1.84
N GLY A 41 1.71 9.15 2.84
CA GLY A 41 0.28 8.90 2.86
C GLY A 41 -0.09 7.75 3.78
N GLY A 42 0.62 6.64 3.73
CA GLY A 42 0.44 5.52 4.65
C GLY A 42 -0.78 4.66 4.33
N LEU A 43 -0.71 3.87 3.26
CA LEU A 43 -1.69 2.83 2.98
C LEU A 43 -1.45 1.67 3.96
N GLY A 44 -2.20 1.65 5.04
CA GLY A 44 -2.09 0.68 6.12
C GLY A 44 -3.27 -0.26 6.22
N TRP A 45 -3.23 -1.14 7.21
CA TRP A 45 -4.33 -2.05 7.50
C TRP A 45 -5.63 -1.31 7.81
N ASN A 46 -6.75 -1.83 7.30
CA ASN A 46 -8.10 -1.29 7.45
C ASN A 46 -8.28 0.13 6.86
N PHE A 47 -7.50 0.45 5.80
CA PHE A 47 -7.48 1.78 5.19
C PHE A 47 -8.85 2.20 4.60
N ASN A 48 -9.67 1.28 4.13
CA ASN A 48 -11.01 1.60 3.62
C ASN A 48 -11.92 2.15 4.73
N SER A 49 -11.70 1.73 5.98
CA SER A 49 -12.51 2.14 7.14
C SER A 49 -11.90 3.33 7.88
N TRP A 50 -10.58 3.29 8.14
CA TRP A 50 -9.88 4.30 8.91
C TRP A 50 -9.28 5.43 8.07
N GLY A 51 -9.23 5.25 6.75
CA GLY A 51 -8.51 6.11 5.82
C GLY A 51 -7.01 5.84 5.85
N LEU A 52 -6.27 6.57 5.01
CA LEU A 52 -4.81 6.52 5.03
C LEU A 52 -4.26 7.07 6.35
N ALA A 53 -3.16 6.49 6.80
CA ALA A 53 -2.56 6.80 8.12
C ALA A 53 -2.22 8.29 8.30
N CYS A 54 -1.83 8.99 7.24
CA CYS A 54 -1.52 10.41 7.29
C CYS A 54 -2.72 11.28 7.69
N PHE A 55 -3.96 10.86 7.40
CA PHE A 55 -5.16 11.58 7.79
C PHE A 55 -5.45 11.48 9.30
N SER A 56 -4.82 10.51 9.96
CA SER A 56 -4.87 10.35 11.42
C SER A 56 -3.75 11.10 12.16
N VAL A 57 -2.91 11.86 11.45
CA VAL A 57 -1.95 12.79 12.08
C VAL A 57 -2.67 14.06 12.45
N GLU A 58 -2.83 14.34 13.75
CA GLU A 58 -3.49 15.54 14.25
C GLU A 58 -2.54 16.72 14.43
N ALA A 59 -1.29 16.43 14.79
CA ALA A 59 -0.24 17.42 14.90
C ALA A 59 1.15 16.79 14.76
N ALA A 60 2.15 17.63 14.50
CA ALA A 60 3.55 17.23 14.52
C ALA A 60 4.44 18.37 15.05
N ASN A 61 5.53 18.01 15.72
CA ASN A 61 6.64 18.92 15.96
C ASN A 61 7.62 18.76 14.80
N VAL A 62 7.99 19.87 14.17
CA VAL A 62 8.87 19.86 13.00
C VAL A 62 9.98 20.91 13.15
N VAL A 63 11.16 20.63 12.61
CA VAL A 63 12.25 21.60 12.46
C VAL A 63 12.28 22.06 11.01
N THR A 64 12.10 23.35 10.80
CA THR A 64 12.11 24.01 9.49
C THR A 64 13.54 24.32 9.01
N ALA A 65 13.73 24.77 7.76
CA ALA A 65 15.05 25.00 7.17
C ALA A 65 15.86 26.09 7.88
N ASP A 66 15.19 27.05 8.54
CA ASP A 66 15.83 28.07 9.37
C ASP A 66 16.26 27.57 10.78
N GLY A 67 16.06 26.27 11.08
CA GLY A 67 16.34 25.67 12.37
C GLY A 67 15.28 25.86 13.45
N SER A 68 14.16 26.50 13.14
CA SER A 68 13.09 26.74 14.10
C SER A 68 12.30 25.46 14.39
N LEU A 69 12.09 25.15 15.67
CA LEU A 69 11.18 24.10 16.11
C LEU A 69 9.76 24.65 16.22
N VAL A 70 8.85 24.16 15.39
CA VAL A 70 7.45 24.60 15.36
C VAL A 70 6.48 23.45 15.54
N VAL A 71 5.25 23.77 15.97
CA VAL A 71 4.13 22.82 16.05
C VAL A 71 3.24 23.03 14.83
N ALA A 72 3.09 22.01 14.01
CA ALA A 72 2.16 21.98 12.89
C ALA A 72 0.86 21.29 13.33
N ASN A 73 -0.25 22.02 13.35
CA ASN A 73 -1.60 21.53 13.63
C ASN A 73 -2.63 22.36 12.86
N GLN A 74 -3.93 22.17 13.09
CA GLN A 74 -4.98 22.94 12.38
C GLN A 74 -5.00 24.43 12.71
N GLU A 75 -4.46 24.84 13.86
CA GLU A 75 -4.47 26.23 14.34
C GLU A 75 -3.14 26.96 14.08
N GLN A 76 -2.03 26.20 14.05
CA GLN A 76 -0.67 26.72 13.89
C GLN A 76 0.04 25.96 12.77
N HIS A 77 0.65 26.70 11.83
CA HIS A 77 1.34 26.10 10.67
C HIS A 77 0.50 25.02 9.97
N ALA A 78 -0.79 25.34 9.73
CA ALA A 78 -1.74 24.40 9.13
C ALA A 78 -1.32 23.93 7.72
N ASP A 79 -0.57 24.75 7.02
CA ASP A 79 0.04 24.44 5.72
C ASP A 79 1.16 23.41 5.82
N LEU A 80 1.98 23.43 6.90
CA LEU A 80 2.93 22.35 7.18
C LEU A 80 2.22 21.05 7.55
N LEU A 81 1.13 21.10 8.34
CA LEU A 81 0.32 19.93 8.63
C LEU A 81 -0.29 19.35 7.35
N TRP A 82 -0.79 20.22 6.47
CA TRP A 82 -1.33 19.83 5.17
C TRP A 82 -0.27 19.11 4.32
N ALA A 83 0.94 19.68 4.22
CA ALA A 83 2.06 19.11 3.48
C ALA A 83 2.54 17.78 4.10
N LEU A 84 2.69 17.71 5.42
CA LEU A 84 3.11 16.50 6.14
C LEU A 84 2.18 15.30 5.88
N ARG A 85 0.92 15.56 5.60
CA ARG A 85 -0.07 14.54 5.24
C ARG A 85 0.07 14.13 3.78
N GLY A 86 1.22 13.54 3.42
CA GLY A 86 1.43 12.89 2.13
C GLY A 86 2.34 13.60 1.13
N ALA A 87 3.16 14.58 1.53
CA ALA A 87 4.15 15.21 0.62
C ALA A 87 5.23 14.24 0.12
N GLY A 88 5.34 13.05 0.72
CA GLY A 88 6.33 12.08 0.31
C GLY A 88 7.77 12.47 0.66
N PRO A 89 8.75 11.94 -0.09
CA PRO A 89 10.17 12.21 0.14
C PRO A 89 10.57 13.64 -0.22
N GLY A 90 9.63 14.46 -0.67
CA GLY A 90 9.82 15.89 -0.94
C GLY A 90 9.44 16.80 0.21
N PHE A 91 9.10 16.26 1.40
CA PHE A 91 8.78 17.09 2.56
C PHE A 91 9.98 17.94 2.98
N PHE A 92 9.73 19.21 3.26
CA PHE A 92 10.72 20.28 3.43
C PHE A 92 10.90 20.72 4.89
N ALA A 93 10.82 19.76 5.83
CA ALA A 93 11.11 19.94 7.25
C ALA A 93 11.46 18.57 7.87
N VAL A 94 12.08 18.57 9.05
CA VAL A 94 12.36 17.35 9.83
C VAL A 94 11.30 17.16 10.89
N VAL A 95 10.56 16.06 10.84
CA VAL A 95 9.60 15.73 11.91
C VAL A 95 10.33 15.13 13.09
N THR A 96 10.07 15.63 14.29
CA THR A 96 10.64 15.13 15.55
C THR A 96 9.64 14.38 16.41
N GLN A 97 8.34 14.66 16.24
CA GLN A 97 7.27 13.96 16.96
C GLN A 97 5.97 14.06 16.16
N TYR A 98 5.16 12.99 16.18
CA TYR A 98 3.80 12.96 15.66
C TYR A 98 2.79 12.81 16.82
N ARG A 99 1.61 13.43 16.68
CA ARG A 99 0.42 13.19 17.50
C ARG A 99 -0.64 12.54 16.63
N LEU A 100 -1.04 11.31 17.01
CA LEU A 100 -1.88 10.45 16.20
C LEU A 100 -3.26 10.26 16.83
N LYS A 101 -4.30 10.38 16.02
CA LYS A 101 -5.63 9.86 16.32
C LYS A 101 -5.58 8.35 16.36
N LEU A 102 -6.24 7.73 17.33
CA LEU A 102 -6.30 6.28 17.51
C LEU A 102 -7.72 5.78 17.30
N TYR A 103 -7.84 4.49 17.05
CA TYR A 103 -9.08 3.76 16.83
C TYR A 103 -9.22 2.64 17.85
N PRO A 104 -10.45 2.17 18.17
CA PRO A 104 -10.63 0.91 18.88
C PRO A 104 -10.02 -0.24 18.07
N VAL A 105 -9.38 -1.19 18.75
CA VAL A 105 -8.90 -2.41 18.09
C VAL A 105 -10.12 -3.26 17.67
N PRO A 106 -10.20 -3.73 16.40
CA PRO A 106 -11.23 -4.68 16.00
C PRO A 106 -11.10 -5.97 16.82
N ARG A 107 -12.21 -6.47 17.39
CA ARG A 107 -12.21 -7.64 18.26
C ARG A 107 -12.06 -8.95 17.49
N ALA A 108 -12.45 -8.94 16.21
CA ALA A 108 -12.32 -10.07 15.30
C ALA A 108 -11.70 -9.62 13.97
N ILE A 109 -10.46 -10.02 13.75
CA ILE A 109 -9.82 -9.89 12.44
C ILE A 109 -9.80 -11.28 11.83
N THR A 110 -10.42 -11.42 10.66
CA THR A 110 -10.65 -12.72 10.03
C THR A 110 -10.25 -12.64 8.57
N THR A 111 -9.42 -13.58 8.10
CA THR A 111 -8.94 -13.63 6.71
C THR A 111 -9.44 -14.90 6.02
N SER A 112 -9.81 -14.76 4.75
CA SER A 112 -10.01 -15.87 3.83
C SER A 112 -9.06 -15.72 2.65
N THR A 113 -8.33 -16.79 2.32
CA THR A 113 -7.31 -16.81 1.27
C THR A 113 -7.55 -18.00 0.33
N TYR A 114 -7.53 -17.72 -0.96
CA TYR A 114 -7.78 -18.71 -2.01
C TYR A 114 -6.63 -18.68 -3.01
N TYR A 115 -5.97 -19.82 -3.20
CA TYR A 115 -4.89 -20.00 -4.17
C TYR A 115 -5.45 -20.59 -5.45
N TYR A 116 -5.06 -20.04 -6.60
CA TYR A 116 -5.53 -20.49 -7.91
C TYR A 116 -4.42 -20.45 -8.97
N PRO A 117 -4.57 -21.18 -10.10
CA PRO A 117 -3.60 -21.11 -11.20
C PRO A 117 -3.46 -19.69 -11.72
N LEU A 118 -2.22 -19.20 -11.86
CA LEU A 118 -1.94 -17.84 -12.33
C LEU A 118 -2.63 -17.49 -13.65
N GLN A 119 -2.87 -18.49 -14.51
CA GLN A 119 -3.59 -18.37 -15.78
C GLN A 119 -5.02 -17.84 -15.64
N ARG A 120 -5.60 -17.90 -14.42
CA ARG A 120 -6.98 -17.46 -14.15
C ARG A 120 -7.04 -16.09 -13.50
N ILE A 121 -5.90 -15.39 -13.35
CA ILE A 121 -5.83 -14.11 -12.59
C ILE A 121 -6.72 -13.01 -13.19
N GLU A 122 -6.88 -12.98 -14.50
CA GLU A 122 -7.71 -12.02 -15.22
C GLU A 122 -9.20 -12.21 -14.90
N GLU A 123 -9.66 -13.46 -14.86
CA GLU A 123 -11.04 -13.80 -14.54
C GLU A 123 -11.36 -13.44 -13.08
N VAL A 124 -10.41 -13.74 -12.17
CA VAL A 124 -10.55 -13.36 -10.76
C VAL A 124 -10.56 -11.83 -10.62
N GLY A 125 -9.71 -11.12 -11.37
CA GLY A 125 -9.67 -9.65 -11.38
C GLY A 125 -10.95 -9.01 -11.88
N ALA A 126 -11.52 -9.51 -12.98
CA ALA A 126 -12.78 -9.02 -13.51
C ALA A 126 -13.94 -9.21 -12.50
N TRP A 127 -14.00 -10.40 -11.88
CA TRP A 127 -15.02 -10.71 -10.89
C TRP A 127 -14.82 -9.89 -9.59
N ALA A 128 -13.57 -9.75 -9.10
CA ALA A 128 -13.26 -8.97 -7.90
C ALA A 128 -13.69 -7.50 -8.01
N ALA A 129 -13.51 -6.89 -9.17
CA ALA A 129 -14.02 -5.54 -9.44
C ALA A 129 -15.55 -5.41 -9.26
N GLY A 130 -16.29 -6.48 -9.59
CA GLY A 130 -17.73 -6.53 -9.42
C GLY A 130 -18.16 -6.65 -7.96
N ILE A 131 -17.47 -7.42 -7.15
CA ILE A 131 -17.83 -7.64 -5.75
C ILE A 131 -17.25 -6.62 -4.77
N ALA A 132 -16.16 -5.95 -5.10
CA ALA A 132 -15.51 -4.99 -4.20
C ALA A 132 -16.50 -3.94 -3.66
N ARG A 133 -17.43 -3.48 -4.48
CA ARG A 133 -18.46 -2.51 -4.09
C ARG A 133 -19.58 -3.11 -3.23
N GLN A 134 -19.71 -4.43 -3.19
CA GLN A 134 -20.69 -5.15 -2.37
C GLN A 134 -20.13 -5.51 -1.00
N LEU A 135 -18.79 -5.57 -0.90
CA LEU A 135 -18.10 -5.79 0.37
C LEU A 135 -18.22 -4.54 1.24
N PRO A 136 -18.42 -4.69 2.56
CA PRO A 136 -18.36 -3.56 3.48
C PRO A 136 -16.93 -2.98 3.55
N ARG A 137 -16.82 -1.71 3.93
CA ARG A 137 -15.55 -0.99 4.03
C ARG A 137 -14.57 -1.59 5.05
N GLU A 138 -15.07 -2.37 6.00
CA GLU A 138 -14.29 -3.12 6.99
C GLU A 138 -13.60 -4.36 6.40
N VAL A 139 -13.80 -4.64 5.11
CA VAL A 139 -13.14 -5.75 4.41
C VAL A 139 -12.15 -5.21 3.40
N GLU A 140 -10.90 -5.61 3.53
CA GLU A 140 -9.88 -5.39 2.50
C GLU A 140 -9.90 -6.55 1.50
N LEU A 141 -9.84 -6.23 0.21
CA LEU A 141 -9.82 -7.19 -0.88
C LEU A 141 -8.57 -6.97 -1.73
N THR A 142 -7.78 -8.03 -1.91
CA THR A 142 -6.53 -7.98 -2.67
C THR A 142 -6.36 -9.21 -3.54
N ILE A 143 -5.89 -9.01 -4.76
CA ILE A 143 -5.38 -10.08 -5.63
C ILE A 143 -3.86 -9.99 -5.65
N ILE A 144 -3.18 -11.12 -5.46
CA ILE A 144 -1.73 -11.19 -5.39
C ILE A 144 -1.25 -12.20 -6.44
N CYS A 145 -0.26 -11.83 -7.23
CA CYS A 145 0.61 -12.74 -7.96
C CYS A 145 1.87 -12.92 -7.14
N ALA A 146 2.12 -14.11 -6.61
CA ALA A 146 3.22 -14.37 -5.70
C ALA A 146 3.83 -15.76 -5.93
N PRO A 147 5.05 -16.01 -5.39
CA PRO A 147 5.63 -17.35 -5.35
C PRO A 147 4.68 -18.36 -4.72
N ALA A 148 4.57 -19.52 -5.36
CA ALA A 148 3.76 -20.60 -4.82
C ALA A 148 4.37 -21.12 -3.52
N PRO A 149 3.56 -21.38 -2.47
CA PRO A 149 4.05 -22.07 -1.29
C PRO A 149 4.54 -23.48 -1.65
N PRO A 150 5.46 -24.08 -0.88
CA PRO A 150 6.10 -25.37 -1.22
C PRO A 150 5.10 -26.48 -1.56
N VAL A 151 3.95 -26.51 -0.89
CA VAL A 151 2.87 -27.50 -1.14
C VAL A 151 2.24 -27.37 -2.54
N LEU A 152 2.39 -26.24 -3.20
CA LEU A 152 1.88 -25.96 -4.54
C LEU A 152 2.98 -25.92 -5.61
N ALA A 153 4.24 -26.21 -5.28
CA ALA A 153 5.38 -26.10 -6.19
C ALA A 153 5.18 -26.85 -7.50
N GLU A 154 4.70 -28.11 -7.46
CA GLU A 154 4.41 -28.93 -8.65
C GLU A 154 3.31 -28.30 -9.52
N ARG A 155 2.27 -27.76 -8.90
CA ARG A 155 1.10 -27.21 -9.59
C ARG A 155 1.36 -25.83 -10.22
N SER A 156 2.44 -25.16 -9.83
CA SER A 156 2.85 -23.83 -10.33
C SER A 156 3.97 -23.86 -11.36
N ARG A 157 4.52 -25.03 -11.71
CA ARG A 157 5.64 -25.14 -12.67
C ARG A 157 5.36 -24.47 -14.02
N SER A 158 4.15 -24.61 -14.55
CA SER A 158 3.75 -23.99 -15.81
C SER A 158 3.60 -22.48 -15.74
N SER A 159 3.69 -21.90 -14.54
CA SER A 159 3.57 -20.47 -14.25
C SER A 159 4.88 -19.90 -13.66
N ASN A 160 6.04 -20.48 -14.02
CA ASN A 160 7.34 -20.05 -13.49
C ASN A 160 7.42 -20.05 -11.94
N GLY A 161 6.65 -20.94 -11.28
CA GLY A 161 6.57 -21.02 -9.83
C GLY A 161 5.62 -20.03 -9.16
N PHE A 162 4.85 -19.24 -9.91
CA PHE A 162 3.90 -18.27 -9.37
C PHE A 162 2.47 -18.83 -9.33
N VAL A 163 1.68 -18.29 -8.42
CA VAL A 163 0.24 -18.54 -8.28
C VAL A 163 -0.52 -17.24 -8.13
N GLY A 164 -1.80 -17.25 -8.46
CA GLY A 164 -2.73 -16.20 -8.07
C GLY A 164 -3.27 -16.48 -6.67
N ILE A 165 -3.42 -15.43 -5.87
CA ILE A 165 -3.99 -15.47 -4.53
C ILE A 165 -5.10 -14.41 -4.46
N LEU A 166 -6.30 -14.82 -4.06
CA LEU A 166 -7.37 -13.93 -3.69
C LEU A 166 -7.43 -13.90 -2.16
N SER A 167 -7.24 -12.73 -1.56
CA SER A 167 -7.27 -12.55 -0.12
C SER A 167 -8.27 -11.49 0.27
N ALA A 168 -9.09 -11.77 1.29
CA ALA A 168 -9.93 -10.77 1.94
C ALA A 168 -9.80 -10.86 3.45
N THR A 169 -9.60 -9.70 4.09
CA THR A 169 -9.47 -9.57 5.54
C THR A 169 -10.55 -8.65 6.09
N ALA A 170 -11.36 -9.14 7.00
CA ALA A 170 -12.43 -8.39 7.67
C ALA A 170 -11.95 -7.92 9.05
N PHE A 171 -12.13 -6.62 9.33
CA PHE A 171 -11.80 -5.94 10.58
C PHE A 171 -13.10 -5.56 11.31
N VAL A 172 -13.66 -6.47 12.09
CA VAL A 172 -15.01 -6.36 12.68
C VAL A 172 -14.99 -6.68 14.16
N ASP A 173 -16.14 -6.60 14.84
CA ASP A 173 -16.21 -6.89 16.26
C ASP A 173 -16.52 -8.34 16.57
N THR A 174 -17.15 -9.08 15.64
CA THR A 174 -17.48 -10.49 15.84
C THR A 174 -17.14 -11.33 14.60
N ARG A 175 -16.81 -12.61 14.81
CA ARG A 175 -16.58 -13.54 13.69
C ARG A 175 -17.80 -13.74 12.80
N SER A 176 -19.01 -13.61 13.35
CA SER A 176 -20.26 -13.72 12.59
C SER A 176 -20.42 -12.55 11.60
N GLU A 177 -20.00 -11.34 11.98
CA GLU A 177 -19.99 -10.18 11.08
C GLU A 177 -19.00 -10.36 9.92
N ALA A 178 -17.88 -11.06 10.13
CA ALA A 178 -16.94 -11.39 9.06
C ALA A 178 -17.46 -12.45 8.09
N ALA A 179 -18.24 -13.42 8.59
CA ALA A 179 -18.59 -14.62 7.84
C ALA A 179 -19.41 -14.32 6.57
N ALA A 180 -20.41 -13.44 6.65
CA ALA A 180 -21.27 -13.12 5.51
C ALA A 180 -20.49 -12.45 4.35
N PRO A 181 -19.75 -11.34 4.56
CA PRO A 181 -18.99 -10.72 3.47
C PRO A 181 -17.88 -11.64 2.94
N LEU A 182 -17.19 -12.40 3.79
CA LEU A 182 -16.14 -13.32 3.34
C LEU A 182 -16.70 -14.51 2.56
N SER A 183 -17.95 -14.94 2.82
CA SER A 183 -18.60 -16.01 2.05
C SER A 183 -18.86 -15.64 0.59
N LEU A 184 -18.93 -14.35 0.25
CA LEU A 184 -19.04 -13.90 -1.14
C LEU A 184 -17.88 -14.36 -2.01
N LEU A 185 -16.70 -14.61 -1.43
CA LEU A 185 -15.53 -15.08 -2.17
C LEU A 185 -15.74 -16.49 -2.74
N GLU A 186 -16.60 -17.31 -2.15
CA GLU A 186 -16.95 -18.64 -2.67
C GLU A 186 -17.78 -18.56 -3.98
N SER A 187 -18.37 -17.41 -4.30
CA SER A 187 -19.10 -17.19 -5.55
C SER A 187 -18.18 -16.86 -6.75
N CYS A 188 -16.86 -16.86 -6.53
CA CYS A 188 -15.91 -16.63 -7.61
C CYS A 188 -16.05 -17.69 -8.71
N PRO A 189 -16.16 -17.30 -9.99
CA PRO A 189 -16.33 -18.26 -11.09
C PRO A 189 -15.14 -19.23 -11.24
N VAL A 190 -13.99 -18.87 -10.66
CA VAL A 190 -12.79 -19.71 -10.64
C VAL A 190 -12.78 -20.70 -9.45
N ALA A 191 -13.77 -20.68 -8.57
CA ALA A 191 -13.83 -21.57 -7.41
C ALA A 191 -13.60 -23.06 -7.70
N PRO A 192 -14.08 -23.65 -8.79
CA PRO A 192 -13.80 -25.05 -9.14
C PRO A 192 -12.31 -25.34 -9.41
N ALA A 193 -11.49 -24.31 -9.65
CA ALA A 193 -10.07 -24.42 -9.94
C ALA A 193 -9.17 -24.01 -8.76
N TRP A 194 -9.71 -23.81 -7.54
CA TRP A 194 -8.88 -23.53 -6.37
C TRP A 194 -7.80 -24.61 -6.19
N LEU A 195 -6.57 -24.18 -6.03
CA LEU A 195 -5.45 -25.05 -5.69
C LEU A 195 -5.50 -25.48 -4.23
N THR A 196 -5.77 -24.51 -3.36
CA THR A 196 -6.05 -24.67 -1.94
C THR A 196 -6.75 -23.42 -1.42
N LYS A 197 -7.31 -23.48 -0.22
CA LYS A 197 -7.92 -22.33 0.45
C LYS A 197 -7.82 -22.43 1.96
N GLU A 198 -7.77 -21.28 2.61
CA GLU A 198 -7.88 -21.11 4.05
C GLU A 198 -9.02 -20.13 4.30
N VAL A 199 -10.10 -20.57 4.94
CA VAL A 199 -11.35 -19.79 5.05
C VAL A 199 -11.61 -19.42 6.49
N ASN A 200 -11.98 -18.17 6.72
CA ASN A 200 -12.39 -17.64 8.02
C ASN A 200 -11.34 -17.88 9.14
N GLN A 201 -10.06 -17.72 8.80
CA GLN A 201 -8.97 -17.84 9.75
C GLN A 201 -8.92 -16.62 10.67
N SER A 202 -8.75 -16.85 11.98
CA SER A 202 -8.47 -15.74 12.91
C SER A 202 -7.05 -15.26 12.71
N THR A 203 -6.90 -14.02 12.29
CA THR A 203 -5.61 -13.41 11.95
C THR A 203 -5.44 -12.09 12.69
N PRO A 204 -5.11 -12.08 13.99
CA PRO A 204 -4.84 -10.85 14.70
C PRO A 204 -3.76 -10.01 13.98
N LEU A 205 -3.76 -8.70 14.21
CA LEU A 205 -2.92 -7.76 13.46
C LEU A 205 -1.43 -8.13 13.49
N ASP A 206 -0.93 -8.66 14.61
CA ASP A 206 0.46 -9.16 14.69
C ASP A 206 0.71 -10.33 13.73
N ALA A 207 -0.27 -11.24 13.57
CA ALA A 207 -0.15 -12.35 12.62
C ALA A 207 -0.17 -11.86 11.17
N LEU A 208 -0.97 -10.83 10.84
CA LEU A 208 -0.97 -10.19 9.52
C LEU A 208 0.40 -9.54 9.23
N LEU A 209 0.98 -8.84 10.19
CA LEU A 209 2.30 -8.23 10.05
C LEU A 209 3.40 -9.29 9.79
N GLU A 210 3.38 -10.41 10.50
CA GLU A 210 4.33 -11.49 10.29
C GLU A 210 4.16 -12.15 8.90
N LEU A 211 2.92 -12.36 8.45
CA LEU A 211 2.64 -12.93 7.13
C LEU A 211 3.23 -12.07 6.00
N ILE A 212 3.03 -10.75 6.05
CA ILE A 212 3.59 -9.84 5.05
C ILE A 212 5.13 -9.77 5.16
N GLY A 213 5.68 -9.84 6.37
CA GLY A 213 7.13 -9.93 6.58
C GLY A 213 7.78 -11.12 5.86
N MET A 214 7.05 -12.24 5.73
CA MET A 214 7.52 -13.41 4.95
C MET A 214 7.48 -13.17 3.44
N LEU A 215 6.51 -12.41 2.94
CA LEU A 215 6.42 -12.05 1.52
C LEU A 215 7.45 -10.99 1.10
N CYS A 216 7.84 -10.13 2.04
CA CYS A 216 8.81 -9.06 1.83
C CYS A 216 10.04 -9.27 2.74
N PRO A 217 10.91 -10.25 2.45
CA PRO A 217 12.01 -10.64 3.30
C PRO A 217 13.08 -9.54 3.42
N GLU A 218 13.59 -9.35 4.63
CA GLU A 218 14.69 -8.41 4.89
C GLU A 218 15.99 -8.84 4.18
N ARG A 219 16.88 -7.87 3.97
CA ARG A 219 18.21 -8.06 3.36
C ARG A 219 18.19 -8.59 1.92
N HIS A 220 17.06 -8.41 1.25
CA HIS A 220 16.96 -8.61 -0.20
C HIS A 220 17.11 -7.29 -0.94
N ARG A 221 17.31 -7.39 -2.23
CA ARG A 221 17.33 -6.25 -3.15
C ARG A 221 15.93 -6.04 -3.71
N TYR A 222 15.53 -4.78 -3.84
CA TYR A 222 14.17 -4.41 -4.24
C TYR A 222 14.17 -3.34 -5.31
N LEU A 223 13.28 -3.48 -6.28
CA LEU A 223 12.69 -2.38 -7.04
C LEU A 223 11.18 -2.45 -6.87
N ALA A 224 10.58 -1.31 -6.60
CA ALA A 224 9.14 -1.19 -6.42
C ALA A 224 8.60 -0.07 -7.29
N ASP A 225 7.46 -0.31 -7.92
CA ASP A 225 6.67 0.74 -8.54
C ASP A 225 5.18 0.44 -8.37
N THR A 226 4.37 1.50 -8.52
CA THR A 226 2.94 1.42 -8.28
C THR A 226 2.19 2.18 -9.35
N LEU A 227 0.92 1.84 -9.52
CA LEU A 227 0.02 2.64 -10.33
C LEU A 227 -1.40 2.63 -9.75
N TRP A 228 -1.97 3.83 -9.65
CA TRP A 228 -3.41 4.01 -9.53
C TRP A 228 -4.05 3.83 -10.89
N SER A 229 -5.16 3.10 -10.97
CA SER A 229 -5.79 2.80 -12.24
C SER A 229 -7.32 2.77 -12.16
N ASP A 230 -7.95 3.36 -13.18
CA ASP A 230 -9.38 3.27 -13.44
C ASP A 230 -9.72 2.28 -14.57
N SER A 231 -8.69 1.69 -15.18
CA SER A 231 -8.86 0.66 -16.21
C SER A 231 -9.37 -0.65 -15.61
N PRO A 232 -10.05 -1.50 -16.39
CA PRO A 232 -10.49 -2.81 -15.93
C PRO A 232 -9.33 -3.63 -15.35
N PRO A 233 -9.44 -4.13 -14.10
CA PRO A 233 -8.34 -4.88 -13.46
C PRO A 233 -7.87 -6.10 -14.25
N ALA A 234 -8.76 -6.75 -15.00
CA ALA A 234 -8.40 -7.88 -15.85
C ALA A 234 -7.28 -7.55 -16.85
N GLN A 235 -7.27 -6.35 -17.43
CA GLN A 235 -6.25 -5.93 -18.39
C GLN A 235 -4.88 -5.74 -17.73
N GLN A 236 -4.86 -5.11 -16.55
CA GLN A 236 -3.64 -4.93 -15.76
C GLN A 236 -3.07 -6.28 -15.31
N LEU A 237 -3.94 -7.17 -14.83
CA LEU A 237 -3.56 -8.50 -14.35
C LEU A 237 -3.14 -9.43 -15.49
N ALA A 238 -3.66 -9.25 -16.70
CA ALA A 238 -3.15 -9.93 -17.90
C ALA A 238 -1.68 -9.58 -18.16
N THR A 239 -1.36 -8.29 -18.08
CA THR A 239 0.02 -7.80 -18.21
C THR A 239 0.90 -8.35 -17.09
N VAL A 240 0.44 -8.30 -15.82
CA VAL A 240 1.15 -8.92 -14.69
C VAL A 240 1.45 -10.39 -14.97
N ARG A 241 0.45 -11.18 -15.36
CA ARG A 241 0.64 -12.60 -15.68
C ARG A 241 1.69 -12.81 -16.76
N GLU A 242 1.61 -12.06 -17.86
CA GLU A 242 2.55 -12.19 -18.98
C GLU A 242 4.00 -12.00 -18.53
N TYR A 243 4.28 -10.93 -17.80
CA TYR A 243 5.63 -10.63 -17.35
C TYR A 243 6.11 -11.56 -16.24
N PHE A 244 5.25 -11.99 -15.33
CA PHE A 244 5.63 -12.91 -14.24
C PHE A 244 5.95 -14.33 -14.73
N LEU A 245 5.43 -14.77 -15.86
CA LEU A 245 5.84 -16.01 -16.51
C LEU A 245 7.33 -16.01 -16.89
N HIS A 246 7.95 -14.84 -16.98
CA HIS A 246 9.36 -14.65 -17.36
C HIS A 246 10.17 -13.89 -16.30
N ALA A 247 9.64 -13.73 -15.08
CA ALA A 247 10.35 -13.05 -13.99
C ALA A 247 11.69 -13.76 -13.70
N PRO A 248 12.81 -13.01 -13.64
CA PRO A 248 14.13 -13.59 -13.38
C PRO A 248 14.25 -14.16 -11.96
N SER A 249 13.57 -13.52 -11.00
CA SER A 249 13.56 -13.96 -9.61
C SER A 249 12.24 -14.61 -9.22
N PRO A 250 12.27 -15.78 -8.58
CA PRO A 250 11.07 -16.43 -8.07
C PRO A 250 10.49 -15.75 -6.81
N LYS A 251 11.09 -14.66 -6.33
CA LYS A 251 10.67 -13.93 -5.12
C LYS A 251 9.83 -12.69 -5.42
N SER A 252 9.78 -12.26 -6.68
CA SER A 252 9.02 -11.09 -7.11
C SER A 252 7.52 -11.28 -6.86
N LEU A 253 6.80 -10.18 -6.64
CA LEU A 253 5.35 -10.24 -6.42
C LEU A 253 4.64 -9.00 -6.96
N ALA A 254 3.35 -9.14 -7.27
CA ALA A 254 2.46 -8.01 -7.58
C ALA A 254 1.18 -8.12 -6.76
N LEU A 255 0.67 -6.97 -6.32
CA LEU A 255 -0.58 -6.87 -5.57
C LEU A 255 -1.51 -5.90 -6.25
N CYS A 256 -2.78 -6.29 -6.43
CA CYS A 256 -3.84 -5.40 -6.88
C CYS A 256 -4.84 -5.23 -5.73
N VAL A 257 -4.87 -4.03 -5.17
CA VAL A 257 -5.73 -3.64 -4.04
C VAL A 257 -7.00 -3.01 -4.57
N PHE A 258 -8.15 -3.43 -4.05
CA PHE A 258 -9.46 -2.93 -4.42
C PHE A 258 -10.06 -2.08 -3.29
N PRO A 259 -10.37 -0.79 -3.51
CA PRO A 259 -11.21 -0.05 -2.58
C PRO A 259 -12.58 -0.73 -2.44
N THR A 260 -12.98 -1.01 -1.21
CA THR A 260 -14.25 -1.65 -0.88
C THR A 260 -15.28 -0.65 -0.32
N GLY A 261 -16.51 -1.09 -0.17
CA GLY A 261 -17.63 -0.25 0.24
C GLY A 261 -18.37 0.39 -0.94
N ALA A 262 -19.61 0.80 -0.70
CA ALA A 262 -20.49 1.36 -1.72
C ALA A 262 -19.93 2.64 -2.37
N GLU A 263 -19.18 3.44 -1.60
CA GLU A 263 -18.54 4.66 -2.09
C GLU A 263 -17.27 4.35 -2.89
N GLY A 264 -16.53 3.28 -2.53
CA GLY A 264 -15.31 2.88 -3.21
C GLY A 264 -14.37 4.06 -3.44
N ARG A 265 -13.93 4.25 -4.71
CA ARG A 265 -13.07 5.37 -5.13
C ARG A 265 -13.72 6.76 -5.06
N ALA A 266 -15.03 6.84 -4.92
CA ALA A 266 -15.78 8.11 -4.88
C ALA A 266 -15.69 8.79 -3.49
N ALA A 267 -15.06 8.14 -2.51
CA ALA A 267 -14.84 8.74 -1.20
C ALA A 267 -13.99 10.02 -1.33
N VAL A 268 -14.50 11.12 -0.79
CA VAL A 268 -13.80 12.40 -0.80
C VAL A 268 -12.61 12.31 0.17
N LEU A 269 -11.41 12.52 -0.35
CA LEU A 269 -10.21 12.58 0.49
C LEU A 269 -10.22 13.86 1.35
N PRO A 270 -9.71 13.80 2.59
CA PRO A 270 -9.45 14.98 3.40
C PRO A 270 -8.50 15.98 2.69
N ASP A 271 -8.60 17.28 3.01
CA ASP A 271 -7.66 18.29 2.50
C ASP A 271 -6.24 18.01 3.06
N ALA A 272 -5.39 17.48 2.20
CA ALA A 272 -4.03 17.06 2.48
C ALA A 272 -3.18 17.07 1.21
N ALA A 273 -1.87 16.95 1.34
CA ALA A 273 -0.98 16.81 0.19
C ALA A 273 -1.26 15.52 -0.58
N PHE A 274 -1.52 14.42 0.11
CA PHE A 274 -1.97 13.18 -0.53
C PHE A 274 -3.31 13.40 -1.23
N SER A 275 -3.36 13.09 -2.52
CA SER A 275 -4.50 13.47 -3.36
C SER A 275 -4.81 12.46 -4.47
N MET A 276 -4.20 11.27 -4.43
CA MET A 276 -4.43 10.24 -5.45
C MET A 276 -5.37 9.15 -4.96
N THR A 277 -6.30 8.77 -5.83
CA THR A 277 -7.17 7.60 -5.65
C THR A 277 -7.70 7.16 -7.02
N ALA A 278 -7.99 5.89 -7.17
CA ALA A 278 -8.60 5.32 -8.38
C ALA A 278 -9.36 4.03 -8.05
N GLY A 279 -9.86 3.35 -9.08
CA GLY A 279 -10.59 2.10 -8.95
C GLY A 279 -9.76 0.94 -8.40
N THR A 280 -8.45 0.95 -8.63
CA THR A 280 -7.48 -0.02 -8.07
C THR A 280 -6.13 0.64 -7.82
N LEU A 281 -5.34 0.04 -6.93
CA LEU A 281 -3.93 0.33 -6.78
C LEU A 281 -3.14 -0.97 -7.01
N LEU A 282 -2.28 -0.96 -8.01
CA LEU A 282 -1.38 -2.06 -8.32
C LEU A 282 0.02 -1.75 -7.82
N PHE A 283 0.64 -2.70 -7.13
CA PHE A 283 2.05 -2.71 -6.72
C PHE A 283 2.78 -3.78 -7.52
N CYS A 284 3.98 -3.49 -7.98
CA CYS A 284 4.88 -4.45 -8.62
C CYS A 284 6.26 -4.39 -7.95
N TYR A 285 6.71 -5.51 -7.40
CA TYR A 285 8.00 -5.63 -6.75
C TYR A 285 8.87 -6.64 -7.47
N ALA A 286 10.04 -6.21 -7.92
CA ALA A 286 11.14 -7.11 -8.20
C ALA A 286 11.91 -7.32 -6.89
N ILE A 287 12.06 -8.57 -6.48
CA ILE A 287 12.75 -8.96 -5.24
C ILE A 287 13.78 -10.04 -5.57
N TRP A 288 15.04 -9.81 -5.23
CA TRP A 288 16.11 -10.79 -5.49
C TRP A 288 17.21 -10.72 -4.42
N GLU A 289 18.13 -11.68 -4.42
CA GLU A 289 19.15 -11.80 -3.37
C GLU A 289 20.51 -11.26 -3.80
N ARG A 290 20.99 -11.64 -4.99
CA ARG A 290 22.37 -11.50 -5.37
C ARG A 290 22.62 -10.26 -6.23
N PRO A 291 23.69 -9.48 -5.97
CA PRO A 291 24.02 -8.30 -6.78
C PRO A 291 24.23 -8.61 -8.27
N GLU A 292 24.72 -9.81 -8.61
CA GLU A 292 24.90 -10.25 -10.00
C GLU A 292 23.61 -10.34 -10.79
N ASP A 293 22.46 -10.47 -10.12
CA ASP A 293 21.13 -10.54 -10.72
C ASP A 293 20.48 -9.14 -10.90
N ASP A 294 21.16 -8.06 -10.49
CA ASP A 294 20.62 -6.68 -10.53
C ASP A 294 20.15 -6.29 -11.93
N SER A 295 21.01 -6.49 -12.93
CA SER A 295 20.71 -6.07 -14.31
C SER A 295 19.47 -6.75 -14.87
N ALA A 296 19.34 -8.07 -14.67
CA ALA A 296 18.22 -8.85 -15.17
C ALA A 296 16.90 -8.45 -14.49
N ASN A 297 16.92 -8.31 -13.14
CA ASN A 297 15.73 -7.93 -12.38
C ASN A 297 15.31 -6.48 -12.65
N ALA A 298 16.27 -5.56 -12.77
CA ALA A 298 15.98 -4.18 -13.09
C ALA A 298 15.41 -4.00 -14.51
N ALA A 299 15.94 -4.73 -15.51
CA ALA A 299 15.41 -4.71 -16.86
C ALA A 299 13.98 -5.23 -16.90
N TRP A 300 13.74 -6.41 -16.33
CA TRP A 300 12.42 -7.02 -16.24
C TRP A 300 11.40 -6.11 -15.54
N HIS A 301 11.78 -5.49 -14.41
CA HIS A 301 10.90 -4.60 -13.67
C HIS A 301 10.52 -3.38 -14.51
N ARG A 302 11.48 -2.71 -15.16
CA ARG A 302 11.23 -1.56 -16.02
C ARG A 302 10.32 -1.89 -17.20
N GLU A 303 10.56 -3.04 -17.86
CA GLU A 303 9.71 -3.51 -18.95
C GLU A 303 8.28 -3.77 -18.47
N THR A 304 8.12 -4.39 -17.29
CA THR A 304 6.81 -4.64 -16.67
C THR A 304 6.08 -3.32 -16.40
N ILE A 305 6.76 -2.34 -15.79
CA ILE A 305 6.17 -1.03 -15.48
C ILE A 305 5.84 -0.26 -16.76
N ALA A 306 6.70 -0.30 -17.78
CA ALA A 306 6.44 0.32 -19.08
C ALA A 306 5.18 -0.27 -19.75
N ALA A 307 4.98 -1.58 -19.67
CA ALA A 307 3.78 -2.25 -20.20
C ALA A 307 2.51 -1.90 -19.40
N LEU A 308 2.64 -1.62 -18.10
CA LEU A 308 1.54 -1.21 -17.22
C LEU A 308 1.23 0.30 -17.30
N ALA A 309 2.17 1.12 -17.77
CA ALA A 309 2.04 2.58 -17.81
C ALA A 309 0.77 3.11 -18.53
N PRO A 310 0.25 2.48 -19.61
CA PRO A 310 -1.00 2.91 -20.25
C PRO A 310 -2.24 2.87 -19.36
N PHE A 311 -2.21 2.07 -18.28
CA PHE A 311 -3.30 1.95 -17.33
C PHE A 311 -3.22 2.96 -16.18
N ALA A 312 -2.06 3.64 -16.01
CA ALA A 312 -1.78 4.47 -14.86
C ALA A 312 -2.44 5.86 -14.99
N VAL A 313 -3.29 6.22 -14.02
CA VAL A 313 -3.76 7.59 -13.82
C VAL A 313 -2.84 8.37 -12.87
N GLY A 314 -2.03 7.68 -12.08
CA GLY A 314 -1.05 8.24 -11.16
C GLY A 314 -0.30 7.16 -10.40
N HIS A 315 0.51 7.57 -9.42
CA HIS A 315 1.36 6.68 -8.63
C HIS A 315 1.16 6.88 -7.12
N TYR A 316 1.56 5.90 -6.32
CA TYR A 316 1.65 6.04 -4.87
C TYR A 316 3.08 6.44 -4.52
N VAL A 317 3.26 7.69 -4.10
CA VAL A 317 4.58 8.34 -3.94
C VAL A 317 5.54 7.59 -3.01
N GLY A 318 5.00 6.80 -2.08
CA GLY A 318 5.80 6.04 -1.11
C GLY A 318 6.50 4.82 -1.68
N GLU A 319 6.04 4.32 -2.81
CA GLU A 319 6.51 3.06 -3.39
C GLU A 319 6.56 3.14 -4.92
N THR A 320 7.03 4.26 -5.45
CA THR A 320 7.26 4.43 -6.89
C THR A 320 8.69 4.90 -7.17
N ASP A 321 9.28 4.44 -8.27
CA ASP A 321 10.68 4.75 -8.63
C ASP A 321 10.78 6.15 -9.25
N ILE A 322 10.80 7.16 -8.39
CA ILE A 322 10.99 8.57 -8.78
C ILE A 322 12.45 8.92 -9.13
N VAL A 323 13.37 7.98 -8.95
CA VAL A 323 14.79 8.15 -9.33
C VAL A 323 14.98 7.80 -10.79
N ALA A 324 14.49 6.63 -11.22
CA ALA A 324 14.53 6.22 -12.63
C ALA A 324 13.54 7.02 -13.48
N GLU A 325 12.35 7.32 -12.92
CA GLU A 325 11.27 8.04 -13.61
C GLU A 325 10.83 9.29 -12.81
N PRO A 326 11.61 10.40 -12.85
CA PRO A 326 11.31 11.61 -12.08
C PRO A 326 9.92 12.22 -12.35
N ALA A 327 9.34 11.97 -13.52
CA ALA A 327 7.98 12.40 -13.85
C ALA A 327 6.90 11.76 -12.97
N HIS A 328 7.16 10.59 -12.38
CA HIS A 328 6.24 9.93 -11.45
C HIS A 328 6.00 10.77 -10.18
N ALA A 329 6.97 11.60 -9.76
CA ALA A 329 6.81 12.50 -8.63
C ALA A 329 5.59 13.43 -8.79
N ALA A 330 5.50 14.16 -9.91
CA ALA A 330 4.37 15.04 -10.18
C ALA A 330 3.05 14.26 -10.39
N ARG A 331 3.12 13.07 -11.00
CA ARG A 331 1.97 12.20 -11.25
C ARG A 331 1.47 11.47 -10.00
N SER A 332 2.15 11.61 -8.86
CA SER A 332 1.71 11.09 -7.56
C SER A 332 0.75 12.03 -6.83
N PHE A 333 0.42 13.18 -7.42
CA PHE A 333 -0.46 14.20 -6.83
C PHE A 333 -1.46 14.74 -7.85
N ALA A 334 -2.61 15.21 -7.36
CA ALA A 334 -3.47 16.05 -8.17
C ALA A 334 -2.72 17.35 -8.55
N PRO A 335 -2.93 17.90 -9.77
CA PRO A 335 -2.15 19.05 -10.24
C PRO A 335 -2.13 20.26 -9.29
N ALA A 336 -3.26 20.57 -8.67
CA ALA A 336 -3.35 21.67 -7.69
C ALA A 336 -2.54 21.39 -6.41
N ASN A 337 -2.56 20.14 -5.93
CA ASN A 337 -1.79 19.74 -4.75
C ASN A 337 -0.29 19.77 -5.04
N TRP A 338 0.13 19.33 -6.22
CA TRP A 338 1.52 19.44 -6.65
C TRP A 338 1.99 20.89 -6.69
N GLN A 339 1.21 21.79 -7.29
CA GLN A 339 1.54 23.22 -7.34
C GLN A 339 1.62 23.84 -5.94
N ARG A 340 0.69 23.49 -5.02
CA ARG A 340 0.70 23.94 -3.64
C ARG A 340 1.94 23.44 -2.88
N LEU A 341 2.33 22.18 -3.05
CA LEU A 341 3.57 21.63 -2.46
C LEU A 341 4.81 22.39 -2.93
N GLN A 342 4.90 22.69 -4.24
CA GLN A 342 6.03 23.47 -4.78
C GLN A 342 6.05 24.90 -4.24
N ALA A 343 4.90 25.54 -4.03
CA ALA A 343 4.82 26.86 -3.44
C ALA A 343 5.25 26.86 -1.96
N LEU A 344 4.75 25.92 -1.17
CA LEU A 344 5.11 25.78 0.23
C LEU A 344 6.59 25.47 0.41
N ARG A 345 7.17 24.62 -0.45
CA ARG A 345 8.60 24.34 -0.44
C ARG A 345 9.42 25.61 -0.62
N ARG A 346 9.08 26.48 -1.59
CA ARG A 346 9.79 27.77 -1.78
C ARG A 346 9.69 28.69 -0.56
N THR A 347 8.60 28.59 0.19
CA THR A 347 8.39 29.41 1.41
C THR A 347 9.20 28.89 2.60
N TYR A 348 9.19 27.57 2.83
CA TYR A 348 9.80 26.96 4.03
C TYR A 348 11.25 26.50 3.82
N ASP A 349 11.69 26.35 2.57
CA ASP A 349 13.03 25.89 2.20
C ASP A 349 13.54 26.69 0.98
N PRO A 350 13.66 28.03 1.08
CA PRO A 350 14.02 28.89 -0.05
C PRO A 350 15.41 28.58 -0.59
N ASP A 351 16.33 28.15 0.26
CA ASP A 351 17.72 27.84 -0.09
C ASP A 351 17.91 26.39 -0.56
N GLY A 352 16.85 25.56 -0.55
CA GLY A 352 16.89 24.18 -0.98
C GLY A 352 17.74 23.27 -0.09
N LEU A 353 17.74 23.54 1.23
CA LEU A 353 18.51 22.76 2.20
C LEU A 353 18.05 21.30 2.26
N PHE A 354 16.75 21.06 2.11
CA PHE A 354 16.20 19.71 2.06
C PHE A 354 16.25 19.17 0.63
N HIS A 355 17.18 18.25 0.39
CA HIS A 355 17.25 17.55 -0.88
C HIS A 355 16.03 16.64 -1.05
N GLY A 356 15.32 16.80 -2.13
CA GLY A 356 14.18 15.95 -2.49
C GLY A 356 14.09 15.79 -4.00
N HIS A 357 13.59 14.66 -4.43
CA HIS A 357 13.39 14.37 -5.86
C HIS A 357 12.37 15.31 -6.54
N PHE A 358 11.73 16.20 -5.78
CA PHE A 358 10.79 17.22 -6.27
C PHE A 358 11.47 18.57 -6.58
N SER A 359 12.77 18.69 -6.34
CA SER A 359 13.52 19.87 -6.76
C SER A 359 13.75 19.80 -8.26
N ALA A 360 13.15 20.72 -9.02
CA ALA A 360 13.64 20.97 -10.37
C ALA A 360 15.12 21.38 -10.26
N ARG A 361 16.01 20.62 -10.87
CA ARG A 361 17.40 21.03 -11.08
C ARG A 361 17.45 22.15 -12.09
#